data_de0d6b61a5041a26ed42b78c50350167
#
_entry.id   de0d6b61a5041a26ed42b78c50350167
#
_cell.length_a   1.000
_cell.length_b   1.000
_cell.length_c   1.000
_cell.angle_alpha   90.00
_cell.angle_beta   90.00
_cell.angle_gamma   90.00
#
_symmetry.space_group_name_H-M   'P 1'
#
loop_
_entity.id
_entity.type
_entity.pdbx_description
1 polymer ?
#
loop_
_entity_poly.entity_id
_entity_poly.type
_entity_poly.pdbx_seq_one_letter_code
_entity_poly.pdbx_strand_id
1 'polypeptide(L)'
;IQYCVLDEADEMLNMGFYEDIKDILKNTPNDKDSWLFSATMPPEVNIIAKKFMHEPHEITVGTKNSSSKNIDHQYYIVSGRERYNALRAVVSLNPEIFACVFCRTKIETQKVAEKLINDGYKAAAIHGDLSQNQRDAVMQSFRKKKIQLLIATDVAARGIDVEDITHVI
;
A
#
# COMPACT_ATOMS: atom_id res chain seq x y z
N ILE A 1 -26.11 -0.21 -13.91
CA ILE A 1 -24.96 -0.96 -13.36
C ILE A 1 -25.37 -2.41 -13.29
N GLN A 2 -24.63 -3.27 -14.00
CA GLN A 2 -24.84 -4.72 -13.97
C GLN A 2 -23.84 -5.41 -13.05
N TYR A 3 -22.65 -4.85 -12.91
CA TYR A 3 -21.57 -5.38 -12.09
C TYR A 3 -21.08 -4.33 -11.10
N CYS A 4 -20.83 -4.76 -9.87
CA CYS A 4 -20.21 -3.96 -8.84
C CYS A 4 -18.98 -4.72 -8.30
N VAL A 5 -17.80 -4.11 -8.38
CA VAL A 5 -16.56 -4.70 -7.92
C VAL A 5 -16.01 -3.86 -6.78
N LEU A 6 -15.85 -4.47 -5.61
CA LEU A 6 -15.15 -3.91 -4.47
C LEU A 6 -13.76 -4.57 -4.41
N ASP A 7 -12.73 -3.82 -4.75
CA ASP A 7 -11.34 -4.26 -4.68
C ASP A 7 -10.65 -3.64 -3.47
N GLU A 8 -9.72 -4.35 -2.86
CA GLU A 8 -9.05 -3.96 -1.61
C GLU A 8 -10.05 -3.57 -0.49
N ALA A 9 -11.12 -4.37 -0.33
CA ALA A 9 -12.24 -4.02 0.55
C ALA A 9 -11.83 -3.83 2.02
N ASP A 10 -10.88 -4.63 2.53
CA ASP A 10 -10.31 -4.46 3.87
C ASP A 10 -9.62 -3.11 4.03
N GLU A 11 -8.89 -2.67 3.03
CA GLU A 11 -8.19 -1.39 3.05
C GLU A 11 -9.18 -0.21 3.00
N MET A 12 -10.21 -0.28 2.16
CA MET A 12 -11.25 0.75 2.14
C MET A 12 -11.93 0.89 3.51
N LEU A 13 -12.16 -0.23 4.21
CA LEU A 13 -12.76 -0.21 5.55
C LEU A 13 -11.79 0.32 6.61
N ASN A 14 -10.51 -0.03 6.53
CA ASN A 14 -9.47 0.52 7.41
C ASN A 14 -9.35 2.05 7.28
N MET A 15 -9.70 2.59 6.12
CA MET A 15 -9.76 4.04 5.88
C MET A 15 -11.03 4.70 6.42
N GLY A 16 -11.97 3.94 6.93
CA GLY A 16 -13.24 4.44 7.48
C GLY A 16 -14.36 4.62 6.44
N PHE A 17 -14.21 4.12 5.21
CA PHE A 17 -15.22 4.24 4.14
C PHE A 17 -16.41 3.28 4.26
N TYR A 18 -16.64 2.70 5.45
CA TYR A 18 -17.74 1.75 5.64
C TYR A 18 -19.10 2.32 5.26
N GLU A 19 -19.43 3.51 5.75
CA GLU A 19 -20.73 4.14 5.45
C GLU A 19 -20.83 4.59 4.00
N ASP A 20 -19.74 5.10 3.41
CA ASP A 20 -19.72 5.49 1.99
C ASP A 20 -19.96 4.29 1.07
N ILE A 21 -19.28 3.16 1.32
CA ILE A 21 -19.46 1.91 0.57
C ILE A 21 -20.92 1.44 0.70
N LYS A 22 -21.44 1.44 1.91
CA LYS A 22 -22.82 1.01 2.20
C LYS A 22 -23.83 1.90 1.46
N ASP A 23 -23.62 3.20 1.43
CA ASP A 23 -24.51 4.13 0.74
C ASP A 23 -24.43 3.98 -0.79
N ILE A 24 -23.25 3.76 -1.34
CA ILE A 24 -23.07 3.43 -2.76
C ILE A 24 -23.85 2.14 -3.09
N LEU A 25 -23.64 1.08 -2.31
CA LEU A 25 -24.24 -0.22 -2.57
C LEU A 25 -25.77 -0.20 -2.45
N LYS A 26 -26.35 0.60 -1.53
CA LYS A 26 -27.81 0.79 -1.41
C LYS A 26 -28.42 1.51 -2.61
N ASN A 27 -27.66 2.40 -3.23
CA ASN A 27 -28.11 3.19 -4.37
C ASN A 27 -27.83 2.52 -5.73
N THR A 28 -27.34 1.28 -5.73
CA THR A 28 -27.16 0.46 -6.93
C THR A 28 -28.26 -0.58 -7.06
N PRO A 29 -28.61 -1.03 -8.29
CA PRO A 29 -29.66 -2.03 -8.50
C PRO A 29 -29.43 -3.30 -7.66
N ASN A 30 -30.55 -3.92 -7.20
CA ASN A 30 -30.47 -5.13 -6.37
C ASN A 30 -30.11 -6.38 -7.17
N ASP A 31 -30.36 -6.40 -8.47
CA ASP A 31 -30.11 -7.49 -9.41
C ASP A 31 -28.70 -7.48 -10.02
N LYS A 32 -27.83 -6.58 -9.53
CA LYS A 32 -26.43 -6.54 -9.96
C LYS A 32 -25.62 -7.70 -9.42
N ASP A 33 -24.67 -8.18 -10.20
CA ASP A 33 -23.62 -9.06 -9.72
C ASP A 33 -22.58 -8.26 -8.90
N SER A 34 -22.26 -8.76 -7.72
CA SER A 34 -21.32 -8.09 -6.82
C SER A 34 -20.10 -8.97 -6.56
N TRP A 35 -18.94 -8.42 -6.77
CA TRP A 35 -17.66 -9.09 -6.55
C TRP A 35 -16.88 -8.32 -5.49
N LEU A 36 -16.28 -9.06 -4.54
CA LEU A 36 -15.48 -8.51 -3.47
C LEU A 36 -14.13 -9.18 -3.43
N PHE A 37 -13.07 -8.39 -3.56
CA PHE A 37 -11.69 -8.83 -3.44
C PHE A 37 -11.07 -8.18 -2.19
N SER A 38 -10.39 -9.00 -1.40
CA SER A 38 -9.79 -8.56 -0.14
C SER A 38 -8.61 -9.45 0.22
N ALA A 39 -7.52 -8.86 0.70
CA ALA A 39 -6.37 -9.62 1.20
C ALA A 39 -6.66 -10.27 2.56
N THR A 40 -7.47 -9.61 3.37
CA THR A 40 -7.90 -10.09 4.69
C THR A 40 -9.43 -10.08 4.79
N MET A 41 -9.98 -10.85 5.72
CA MET A 41 -11.43 -10.94 5.95
C MET A 41 -11.79 -10.54 7.39
N PRO A 42 -11.63 -9.26 7.76
CA PRO A 42 -12.10 -8.77 9.05
C PRO A 42 -13.63 -8.82 9.13
N PRO A 43 -14.21 -8.73 10.35
CA PRO A 43 -15.65 -8.83 10.55
C PRO A 43 -16.46 -7.86 9.69
N GLU A 44 -15.96 -6.65 9.47
CA GLU A 44 -16.61 -5.60 8.69
C GLU A 44 -16.75 -5.97 7.20
N VAL A 45 -15.72 -6.58 6.59
CA VAL A 45 -15.76 -7.10 5.22
C VAL A 45 -16.81 -8.21 5.11
N ASN A 46 -16.84 -9.12 6.09
CA ASN A 46 -17.86 -10.18 6.14
C ASN A 46 -19.29 -9.63 6.24
N ILE A 47 -19.49 -8.54 6.99
CA ILE A 47 -20.81 -7.89 7.13
C ILE A 47 -21.24 -7.34 5.77
N ILE A 48 -20.35 -6.66 5.03
CA ILE A 48 -20.65 -6.14 3.69
C ILE A 48 -20.98 -7.29 2.74
N ALA A 49 -20.16 -8.33 2.70
CA ALA A 49 -20.39 -9.48 1.83
C ALA A 49 -21.78 -10.11 2.11
N LYS A 50 -22.10 -10.42 3.37
CA LYS A 50 -23.38 -11.02 3.75
C LYS A 50 -24.60 -10.13 3.47
N LYS A 51 -24.44 -8.81 3.53
CA LYS A 51 -25.55 -7.87 3.40
C LYS A 51 -25.86 -7.48 1.96
N PHE A 52 -24.84 -7.39 1.12
CA PHE A 52 -24.97 -6.82 -0.22
C PHE A 52 -24.64 -7.79 -1.35
N MET A 53 -24.23 -9.03 -1.03
CA MET A 53 -24.03 -10.07 -2.03
C MET A 53 -25.08 -11.17 -1.85
N HIS A 54 -25.61 -11.69 -2.95
CA HIS A 54 -26.53 -12.82 -2.97
C HIS A 54 -25.76 -14.12 -3.13
N GLU A 55 -25.87 -15.02 -2.14
CA GLU A 55 -25.23 -16.35 -2.15
C GLU A 55 -23.79 -16.33 -2.71
N PRO A 56 -22.88 -15.50 -2.14
CA PRO A 56 -21.56 -15.33 -2.71
C PRO A 56 -20.76 -16.62 -2.68
N HIS A 57 -20.14 -16.95 -3.82
CA HIS A 57 -19.19 -18.03 -3.89
C HIS A 57 -17.84 -17.57 -3.35
N GLU A 58 -17.36 -18.19 -2.27
CA GLU A 58 -16.07 -17.82 -1.67
C GLU A 58 -14.92 -18.61 -2.28
N ILE A 59 -13.93 -17.90 -2.81
CA ILE A 59 -12.67 -18.46 -3.32
C ILE A 59 -11.55 -17.93 -2.44
N THR A 60 -10.82 -18.85 -1.78
CA THR A 60 -9.65 -18.48 -0.96
C THR A 60 -8.38 -19.00 -1.61
N VAL A 61 -7.42 -18.11 -1.83
CA VAL A 61 -6.08 -18.46 -2.33
C VAL A 61 -5.10 -18.42 -1.17
N GLY A 62 -4.43 -19.54 -0.89
CA GLY A 62 -3.52 -19.66 0.25
C GLY A 62 -4.23 -19.88 1.58
N THR A 63 -3.55 -19.56 2.68
CA THR A 63 -4.12 -19.63 4.04
C THR A 63 -4.61 -18.25 4.45
N LYS A 64 -5.86 -18.15 4.91
CA LYS A 64 -6.42 -16.88 5.39
C LYS A 64 -5.49 -16.21 6.40
N ASN A 65 -5.21 -14.91 6.20
CA ASN A 65 -4.41 -14.08 7.09
C ASN A 65 -2.97 -14.58 7.34
N SER A 66 -2.38 -15.33 6.42
CA SER A 66 -0.97 -15.72 6.50
C SER A 66 -0.09 -14.78 5.69
N SER A 67 1.10 -14.46 6.22
CA SER A 67 2.14 -13.78 5.43
C SER A 67 2.71 -14.72 4.36
N SER A 68 3.22 -14.15 3.28
CA SER A 68 3.91 -14.94 2.24
C SER A 68 5.15 -15.62 2.83
N LYS A 69 5.31 -16.92 2.54
CA LYS A 69 6.48 -17.71 2.97
C LYS A 69 7.79 -17.23 2.32
N ASN A 70 7.70 -16.42 1.28
CA ASN A 70 8.84 -15.91 0.52
C ASN A 70 9.34 -14.55 1.05
N ILE A 71 8.75 -14.04 2.14
CA ILE A 71 9.15 -12.77 2.75
C ILE A 71 9.89 -13.06 4.06
N ASP A 72 11.14 -12.60 4.14
CA ASP A 72 11.91 -12.58 5.39
C ASP A 72 11.53 -11.32 6.18
N HIS A 73 10.92 -11.52 7.36
CA HIS A 73 10.48 -10.43 8.22
C HIS A 73 11.55 -10.12 9.27
N GLN A 74 12.09 -8.92 9.22
CA GLN A 74 13.07 -8.43 10.18
C GLN A 74 12.55 -7.19 10.90
N TYR A 75 12.96 -6.99 12.14
CA TYR A 75 12.64 -5.78 12.88
C TYR A 75 13.84 -5.27 13.67
N TYR A 76 13.94 -3.96 13.81
CA TYR A 76 14.99 -3.29 14.57
C TYR A 76 14.38 -2.41 15.66
N ILE A 77 14.82 -2.62 16.91
CA ILE A 77 14.37 -1.78 18.03
C ILE A 77 15.30 -0.57 18.13
N VAL A 78 14.77 0.59 17.76
CA VAL A 78 15.54 1.84 17.75
C VAL A 78 14.75 2.98 18.37
N SER A 79 15.45 3.96 18.95
CA SER A 79 14.80 5.19 19.39
C SER A 79 14.27 6.02 18.20
N GLY A 80 13.28 6.89 18.43
CA GLY A 80 12.73 7.71 17.36
C GLY A 80 13.79 8.61 16.68
N ARG A 81 14.83 9.03 17.41
CA ARG A 81 15.93 9.86 16.89
C ARG A 81 16.88 9.05 15.99
N GLU A 82 16.97 7.75 16.20
CA GLU A 82 17.87 6.85 15.46
C GLU A 82 17.23 6.20 14.23
N ARG A 83 15.93 6.39 14.00
CA ARG A 83 15.20 5.77 12.87
C ARG A 83 15.87 6.03 11.53
N TYR A 84 16.25 7.28 11.27
CA TYR A 84 16.92 7.61 10.02
C TYR A 84 18.28 6.96 9.87
N ASN A 85 19.08 6.94 10.95
CA ASN A 85 20.40 6.29 10.95
C ASN A 85 20.28 4.78 10.73
N ALA A 86 19.26 4.13 11.33
CA ALA A 86 18.97 2.72 11.12
C ALA A 86 18.56 2.45 9.66
N LEU A 87 17.66 3.26 9.09
CA LEU A 87 17.29 3.17 7.68
C LEU A 87 18.53 3.30 6.77
N ARG A 88 19.36 4.31 7.00
CA ARG A 88 20.57 4.53 6.24
C ARG A 88 21.55 3.36 6.37
N ALA A 89 21.67 2.76 7.55
CA ALA A 89 22.50 1.58 7.75
C ALA A 89 22.00 0.37 6.93
N VAL A 90 20.68 0.10 6.95
CA VAL A 90 20.08 -0.95 6.12
C VAL A 90 20.35 -0.72 4.64
N VAL A 91 20.16 0.52 4.16
CA VAL A 91 20.41 0.87 2.76
C VAL A 91 21.89 0.72 2.39
N SER A 92 22.80 1.18 3.25
CA SER A 92 24.25 1.11 2.98
C SER A 92 24.83 -0.31 2.98
N LEU A 93 24.22 -1.21 3.76
CA LEU A 93 24.60 -2.62 3.80
C LEU A 93 24.08 -3.43 2.59
N ASN A 94 23.15 -2.86 1.82
CA ASN A 94 22.53 -3.48 0.66
C ASN A 94 22.69 -2.61 -0.59
N PRO A 95 23.86 -2.59 -1.25
CA PRO A 95 24.12 -1.69 -2.40
C PRO A 95 23.13 -1.84 -3.56
N GLU A 96 22.62 -3.05 -3.77
CA GLU A 96 21.65 -3.37 -4.82
C GLU A 96 20.18 -3.20 -4.35
N ILE A 97 19.96 -2.51 -3.22
CA ILE A 97 18.62 -2.33 -2.68
C ILE A 97 17.71 -1.60 -3.67
N PHE A 98 16.53 -2.15 -3.88
CA PHE A 98 15.43 -1.52 -4.59
C PHE A 98 14.20 -1.60 -3.69
N ALA A 99 13.85 -0.49 -3.04
CA ALA A 99 12.97 -0.53 -1.88
C ALA A 99 11.85 0.51 -1.91
N CYS A 100 10.73 0.12 -1.28
CA CYS A 100 9.69 1.02 -0.83
C CYS A 100 9.83 1.24 0.68
N VAL A 101 9.92 2.51 1.10
CA VAL A 101 10.05 2.90 2.51
C VAL A 101 8.78 3.64 2.94
N PHE A 102 8.07 3.08 3.92
CA PHE A 102 6.82 3.65 4.40
C PHE A 102 7.04 4.62 5.56
N CYS A 103 6.43 5.80 5.46
CA CYS A 103 6.41 6.81 6.51
C CYS A 103 4.97 7.14 6.91
N ARG A 104 4.77 7.47 8.18
CA ARG A 104 3.43 7.76 8.73
C ARG A 104 2.76 9.00 8.14
N THR A 105 3.56 10.01 7.82
CA THR A 105 3.03 11.31 7.39
C THR A 105 3.74 11.79 6.12
N LYS A 106 3.02 12.60 5.32
CA LYS A 106 3.57 13.24 4.13
C LYS A 106 4.80 14.11 4.43
N ILE A 107 4.82 14.78 5.60
CA ILE A 107 5.95 15.60 6.02
C ILE A 107 7.18 14.74 6.31
N GLU A 108 6.99 13.61 6.99
CA GLU A 108 8.08 12.66 7.26
C GLU A 108 8.60 12.04 5.97
N THR A 109 7.70 11.64 5.06
CA THR A 109 8.01 11.11 3.74
C THR A 109 8.95 12.06 2.97
N GLN A 110 8.57 13.34 2.89
CA GLN A 110 9.38 14.34 2.21
C GLN A 110 10.75 14.53 2.88
N LYS A 111 10.78 14.68 4.21
CA LYS A 111 12.04 14.86 4.97
C LYS A 111 13.00 13.68 4.85
N VAL A 112 12.47 12.45 4.88
CA VAL A 112 13.31 11.24 4.74
C VAL A 112 13.88 11.17 3.33
N ALA A 113 13.08 11.44 2.30
CA ALA A 113 13.56 11.46 0.92
C ALA A 113 14.66 12.52 0.72
N GLU A 114 14.47 13.75 1.21
CA GLU A 114 15.48 14.81 1.12
C GLU A 114 16.79 14.43 1.82
N LYS A 115 16.73 13.84 3.00
CA LYS A 115 17.93 13.37 3.70
C LYS A 115 18.67 12.29 2.91
N LEU A 116 17.95 11.32 2.35
CA LEU A 116 18.56 10.27 1.54
C LEU A 116 19.19 10.83 0.27
N ILE A 117 18.55 11.81 -0.39
CA ILE A 117 19.12 12.50 -1.55
C ILE A 117 20.40 13.25 -1.16
N ASN A 118 20.39 13.96 -0.04
CA ASN A 118 21.58 14.68 0.47
C ASN A 118 22.71 13.74 0.85
N ASP A 119 22.40 12.52 1.31
CA ASP A 119 23.38 11.46 1.58
C ASP A 119 23.83 10.71 0.29
N GLY A 120 23.37 11.16 -0.90
CA GLY A 120 23.81 10.64 -2.20
C GLY A 120 23.00 9.45 -2.74
N TYR A 121 21.88 9.08 -2.10
CA TYR A 121 21.02 8.00 -2.59
C TYR A 121 20.05 8.48 -3.66
N LYS A 122 19.71 7.59 -4.60
CA LYS A 122 18.66 7.82 -5.60
C LYS A 122 17.29 7.60 -4.98
N ALA A 123 16.74 8.62 -4.34
CA ALA A 123 15.48 8.55 -3.62
C ALA A 123 14.46 9.55 -4.17
N ALA A 124 13.17 9.24 -3.99
CA ALA A 124 12.08 10.21 -4.22
C ALA A 124 10.91 9.96 -3.27
N ALA A 125 10.19 11.02 -2.94
CA ALA A 125 8.98 10.97 -2.15
C ALA A 125 7.72 10.80 -3.02
N ILE A 126 6.73 10.04 -2.51
CA ILE A 126 5.37 9.99 -3.06
C ILE A 126 4.36 10.14 -1.94
N HIS A 127 3.51 11.16 -2.00
CA HIS A 127 2.49 11.47 -0.99
C HIS A 127 1.34 12.30 -1.60
N GLY A 128 0.28 12.50 -0.82
CA GLY A 128 -0.96 13.11 -1.29
C GLY A 128 -0.87 14.56 -1.76
N ASP A 129 0.18 15.31 -1.40
CA ASP A 129 0.35 16.72 -1.84
C ASP A 129 0.98 16.83 -3.25
N LEU A 130 1.45 15.72 -3.82
CA LEU A 130 1.92 15.71 -5.20
C LEU A 130 0.74 15.73 -6.17
N SER A 131 0.85 16.52 -7.23
CA SER A 131 -0.08 16.45 -8.36
C SER A 131 0.00 15.07 -9.04
N GLN A 132 -1.04 14.70 -9.78
CA GLN A 132 -1.05 13.41 -10.49
C GLN A 132 0.15 13.28 -11.42
N ASN A 133 0.47 14.32 -12.18
CA ASN A 133 1.63 14.33 -13.11
C ASN A 133 2.96 14.10 -12.37
N GLN A 134 3.13 14.68 -11.18
CA GLN A 134 4.32 14.45 -10.36
C GLN A 134 4.40 13.02 -9.85
N ARG A 135 3.27 12.47 -9.40
CA ARG A 135 3.20 11.07 -8.95
C ARG A 135 3.55 10.11 -10.10
N ASP A 136 2.99 10.33 -11.28
CA ASP A 136 3.26 9.52 -12.48
C ASP A 136 4.74 9.58 -12.87
N ALA A 137 5.35 10.77 -12.84
CA ALA A 137 6.78 10.94 -13.11
C ALA A 137 7.69 10.22 -12.13
N VAL A 138 7.37 10.27 -10.80
CA VAL A 138 8.09 9.55 -9.76
C VAL A 138 7.95 8.04 -9.99
N MET A 139 6.72 7.55 -10.19
CA MET A 139 6.45 6.13 -10.41
C MET A 139 7.13 5.60 -11.68
N GLN A 140 7.11 6.37 -12.77
CA GLN A 140 7.82 5.99 -13.98
C GLN A 140 9.34 5.89 -13.75
N SER A 141 9.91 6.83 -12.99
CA SER A 141 11.33 6.83 -12.65
C SER A 141 11.70 5.65 -11.75
N PHE A 142 10.83 5.28 -10.81
CA PHE A 142 11.00 4.13 -9.93
C PHE A 142 10.92 2.82 -10.73
N ARG A 143 9.89 2.61 -11.55
CA ARG A 143 9.77 1.42 -12.43
C ARG A 143 10.97 1.25 -13.37
N LYS A 144 11.55 2.34 -13.84
CA LYS A 144 12.76 2.33 -14.68
C LYS A 144 14.06 2.20 -13.88
N LYS A 145 13.99 1.95 -12.57
CA LYS A 145 15.13 1.82 -11.65
C LYS A 145 16.09 3.02 -11.65
N LYS A 146 15.60 4.21 -12.07
CA LYS A 146 16.34 5.48 -11.95
C LYS A 146 16.36 5.98 -10.51
N ILE A 147 15.36 5.58 -9.72
CA ILE A 147 15.23 5.78 -8.29
C ILE A 147 15.33 4.40 -7.64
N GLN A 148 16.13 4.26 -6.60
CA GLN A 148 16.30 3.02 -5.83
C GLN A 148 15.36 2.97 -4.62
N LEU A 149 15.08 4.13 -4.02
CA LEU A 149 14.31 4.24 -2.80
C LEU A 149 13.08 5.09 -3.04
N LEU A 150 11.91 4.49 -2.99
CA LEU A 150 10.64 5.18 -3.02
C LEU A 150 10.14 5.37 -1.60
N ILE A 151 10.11 6.61 -1.13
CA ILE A 151 9.60 6.94 0.20
C ILE A 151 8.13 7.33 0.07
N ALA A 152 7.24 6.62 0.75
CA ALA A 152 5.80 6.72 0.52
C ALA A 152 5.00 6.79 1.83
N THR A 153 3.81 7.38 1.76
CA THR A 153 2.76 7.11 2.75
C THR A 153 1.95 5.90 2.33
N ASP A 154 1.34 5.18 3.27
CA ASP A 154 0.50 4.00 2.99
C ASP A 154 -0.55 4.28 1.90
N VAL A 155 -1.25 5.42 2.00
CA VAL A 155 -2.28 5.82 1.04
C VAL A 155 -1.70 6.06 -0.36
N ALA A 156 -0.53 6.71 -0.45
CA ALA A 156 0.08 7.04 -1.74
C ALA A 156 0.73 5.84 -2.43
N ALA A 157 1.08 4.81 -1.68
CA ALA A 157 1.69 3.59 -2.18
C ALA A 157 0.68 2.50 -2.60
N ARG A 158 -0.61 2.72 -2.39
CA ARG A 158 -1.64 1.76 -2.81
C ARG A 158 -1.67 1.59 -4.31
N GLY A 159 -1.87 0.36 -4.74
CA GLY A 159 -1.88 0.01 -6.16
C GLY A 159 -0.51 0.15 -6.85
N ILE A 160 0.58 0.29 -6.07
CA ILE A 160 1.94 0.23 -6.63
C ILE A 160 2.22 -1.21 -7.00
N ASP A 161 2.13 -1.49 -8.29
CA ASP A 161 2.60 -2.72 -8.89
C ASP A 161 3.96 -2.45 -9.54
N VAL A 162 5.02 -2.90 -8.86
CA VAL A 162 6.41 -2.74 -9.31
C VAL A 162 7.16 -4.04 -9.04
N GLU A 163 7.65 -4.63 -10.11
CA GLU A 163 8.45 -5.85 -10.04
C GLU A 163 9.84 -5.60 -9.42
N ASP A 164 10.43 -6.66 -8.91
CA ASP A 164 11.81 -6.70 -8.38
C ASP A 164 12.05 -5.82 -7.14
N ILE A 165 11.02 -5.40 -6.40
CA ILE A 165 11.23 -4.77 -5.11
C ILE A 165 11.91 -5.78 -4.18
N THR A 166 13.09 -5.41 -3.68
CA THR A 166 13.89 -6.28 -2.81
C THR A 166 13.55 -6.10 -1.33
N HIS A 167 13.15 -4.89 -0.93
CA HIS A 167 12.86 -4.55 0.47
C HIS A 167 11.62 -3.66 0.58
N VAL A 168 10.85 -3.90 1.62
CA VAL A 168 9.80 -3.00 2.12
C VAL A 168 10.17 -2.65 3.57
N ILE A 169 10.29 -1.35 3.89
CA ILE A 169 10.79 -0.85 5.17
C ILE A 169 9.77 0.10 5.79
#